data_a27e24d331dd49cd25c7a0a05fe0c87b
#
_entry.id   a27e24d331dd49cd25c7a0a05fe0c87b
#
_cell.length_a   1.000
_cell.length_b   1.000
_cell.length_c   1.000
_cell.angle_alpha   90.00
_cell.angle_beta   90.00
_cell.angle_gamma   90.00
#
_symmetry.space_group_name_H-M   'P 1'
#
loop_
_entity.id
_entity.type
_entity.pdbx_description
1 polymer ?
#
loop_
_entity_poly.entity_id
_entity_poly.type
_entity_poly.pdbx_seq_one_letter_code
_entity_poly.pdbx_strand_id
1 'polypeptide(L)'
;MLTAEQVKEQLTTENIIQLCCELQGDDVYYTDSQGRPLFSTSLDHEGGDSYKLCYFPDSKLFYCWTRGTTKDIFDIVKFIKGFESFNEAFFFVCNYFHLSSNNFEEAKPELTDDWDIFYKMDNYKKLEIKEETHLPKLQENLLCYFGNLAAPTEWLKNGISAEVMRYYGIRVDSALDKIIIPHRDIDGNLIGIRGRTYDPIELAKGQKYMPVFIEKDIYNHPLGQNLFGIYENKETIQRLKKVLICESEKAVLQTSTFYGINNCFCVATCGSAGLSQKQIDLLLSLGVEEIILGYDREYQGGKDAPDTIEYEQKLLKIVQPLTPYFDVYVIMDYTGKLGYKDSPTDSTKEVLEYLMKHKIYIPSISAKIKKKRRER
;
A
#
# COMPACT_ATOMS: atom_id res chain seq x y z
N MET A 1 15.91 -35.50 -5.62
CA MET A 1 14.81 -34.47 -5.70
C MET A 1 15.48 -33.13 -5.65
N LEU A 2 15.18 -32.22 -6.57
CA LEU A 2 15.72 -30.84 -6.51
C LEU A 2 15.12 -30.13 -5.31
N THR A 3 15.94 -29.36 -4.58
CA THR A 3 15.47 -28.47 -3.53
C THR A 3 14.97 -27.13 -4.13
N ALA A 4 14.21 -26.35 -3.37
CA ALA A 4 13.75 -25.02 -3.80
C ALA A 4 14.93 -24.09 -4.16
N GLU A 5 16.02 -24.14 -3.38
CA GLU A 5 17.24 -23.39 -3.66
C GLU A 5 17.88 -23.84 -4.97
N GLN A 6 18.01 -25.14 -5.22
CA GLN A 6 18.57 -25.66 -6.47
C GLN A 6 17.74 -25.28 -7.70
N VAL A 7 16.40 -25.22 -7.57
CA VAL A 7 15.54 -24.73 -8.65
C VAL A 7 15.76 -23.24 -8.86
N LYS A 8 15.78 -22.44 -7.80
CA LYS A 8 16.04 -21.00 -7.90
C LYS A 8 17.42 -20.68 -8.52
N GLU A 9 18.44 -21.46 -8.23
CA GLU A 9 19.77 -21.31 -8.81
C GLU A 9 19.81 -21.60 -10.32
N GLN A 10 18.99 -22.53 -10.81
CA GLN A 10 18.89 -22.86 -12.23
C GLN A 10 18.08 -21.83 -13.03
N LEU A 11 17.24 -21.01 -12.37
CA LEU A 11 16.44 -19.99 -13.03
C LEU A 11 17.28 -18.74 -13.29
N THR A 12 17.38 -18.35 -14.55
CA THR A 12 18.00 -17.09 -14.96
C THR A 12 17.04 -15.93 -14.77
N THR A 13 17.54 -14.70 -14.84
CA THR A 13 16.67 -13.50 -14.79
C THR A 13 15.68 -13.49 -15.95
N GLU A 14 16.07 -13.95 -17.15
CA GLU A 14 15.21 -14.08 -18.32
C GLU A 14 14.08 -15.08 -18.07
N ASN A 15 14.36 -16.22 -17.41
CA ASN A 15 13.33 -17.18 -17.02
C ASN A 15 12.31 -16.54 -16.06
N ILE A 16 12.78 -15.77 -15.11
CA ILE A 16 11.89 -15.06 -14.18
C ILE A 16 11.01 -14.02 -14.91
N ILE A 17 11.61 -13.25 -15.83
CA ILE A 17 10.87 -12.28 -16.64
C ILE A 17 9.79 -12.99 -17.47
N GLN A 18 10.16 -14.06 -18.19
CA GLN A 18 9.23 -14.82 -19.00
C GLN A 18 8.03 -15.31 -18.18
N LEU A 19 8.28 -15.97 -17.05
CA LEU A 19 7.23 -16.51 -16.19
C LEU A 19 6.34 -15.41 -15.60
N CYS A 20 6.94 -14.31 -15.11
CA CYS A 20 6.18 -13.20 -14.53
C CYS A 20 5.31 -12.50 -15.57
N CYS A 21 5.80 -12.27 -16.78
CA CYS A 21 5.02 -11.70 -17.88
C CYS A 21 3.83 -12.60 -18.23
N GLU A 22 4.03 -13.92 -18.33
CA GLU A 22 2.92 -14.85 -18.57
C GLU A 22 1.90 -14.86 -17.41
N LEU A 23 2.38 -14.81 -16.17
CA LEU A 23 1.50 -14.82 -15.00
C LEU A 23 0.67 -13.53 -14.86
N GLN A 24 1.21 -12.39 -15.26
CA GLN A 24 0.46 -11.12 -15.26
C GLN A 24 -0.43 -10.94 -16.50
N GLY A 25 -0.26 -11.79 -17.53
CA GLY A 25 -1.02 -11.73 -18.78
C GLY A 25 -0.62 -10.57 -19.70
N ASP A 26 0.57 -10.01 -19.52
CA ASP A 26 1.12 -8.88 -20.26
C ASP A 26 2.64 -9.04 -20.38
N ASP A 27 3.18 -8.83 -21.58
CA ASP A 27 4.64 -8.88 -21.84
C ASP A 27 5.38 -7.61 -21.40
N VAL A 28 4.70 -6.69 -20.68
CA VAL A 28 5.27 -5.44 -20.21
C VAL A 28 5.93 -5.61 -18.85
N TYR A 29 7.20 -5.30 -18.76
CA TYR A 29 7.94 -5.07 -17.52
C TYR A 29 8.86 -3.87 -17.69
N TYR A 30 9.32 -3.31 -16.58
CA TYR A 30 10.27 -2.21 -16.57
C TYR A 30 11.56 -2.62 -15.89
N THR A 31 12.57 -1.76 -15.96
CA THR A 31 13.80 -1.93 -15.18
C THR A 31 14.04 -0.68 -14.33
N ASP A 32 14.55 -0.88 -13.12
CA ASP A 32 14.98 0.24 -12.29
C ASP A 32 16.34 0.80 -12.73
N SER A 33 16.86 1.79 -12.01
CA SER A 33 18.16 2.43 -12.32
C SER A 33 19.37 1.50 -12.21
N GLN A 34 19.20 0.33 -11.59
CA GLN A 34 20.22 -0.72 -11.45
C GLN A 34 20.00 -1.89 -12.41
N GLY A 35 19.06 -1.77 -13.35
CA GLY A 35 18.74 -2.81 -14.33
C GLY A 35 17.92 -3.97 -13.78
N ARG A 36 17.33 -3.86 -12.56
CA ARG A 36 16.53 -4.92 -11.97
C ARG A 36 15.10 -4.90 -12.53
N PRO A 37 14.50 -6.06 -12.85
CA PRO A 37 13.15 -6.13 -13.37
C PRO A 37 12.10 -5.66 -12.36
N LEU A 38 11.12 -4.90 -12.87
CA LEU A 38 9.96 -4.40 -12.15
C LEU A 38 8.70 -4.95 -12.81
N PHE A 39 7.88 -5.64 -12.03
CA PHE A 39 6.63 -6.25 -12.46
C PHE A 39 5.42 -5.59 -11.83
N SER A 40 4.23 -5.90 -12.38
CA SER A 40 2.96 -5.48 -11.80
C SER A 40 2.80 -6.03 -10.38
N THR A 41 2.30 -5.18 -9.48
CA THR A 41 1.96 -5.59 -8.11
C THR A 41 0.76 -6.54 -8.04
N SER A 42 0.05 -6.76 -9.17
CA SER A 42 -0.96 -7.82 -9.30
C SER A 42 -0.39 -9.22 -9.06
N LEU A 43 0.91 -9.42 -9.28
CA LEU A 43 1.61 -10.67 -8.95
C LEU A 43 1.80 -10.88 -7.44
N ASP A 44 1.67 -9.84 -6.63
CA ASP A 44 1.83 -9.92 -5.16
C ASP A 44 0.50 -9.87 -4.43
N HIS A 45 -0.50 -9.14 -4.94
CA HIS A 45 -1.79 -8.95 -4.28
C HIS A 45 -2.92 -8.57 -5.24
N GLU A 46 -4.15 -8.86 -4.84
CA GLU A 46 -5.33 -8.46 -5.59
C GLU A 46 -5.47 -6.93 -5.69
N GLY A 47 -5.87 -6.46 -6.87
CA GLY A 47 -6.06 -5.04 -7.15
C GLY A 47 -4.78 -4.24 -7.35
N GLY A 48 -3.63 -4.91 -7.43
CA GLY A 48 -2.36 -4.27 -7.79
C GLY A 48 -2.28 -4.02 -9.30
N ASP A 49 -2.00 -2.77 -9.70
CA ASP A 49 -1.86 -2.35 -11.11
C ASP A 49 -0.57 -1.56 -11.38
N SER A 50 0.25 -1.36 -10.35
CA SER A 50 1.47 -0.57 -10.45
C SER A 50 2.71 -1.46 -10.58
N TYR A 51 3.72 -1.00 -11.34
CA TYR A 51 4.99 -1.71 -11.52
C TYR A 51 5.97 -1.42 -10.36
N LYS A 52 5.66 -1.97 -9.19
CA LYS A 52 6.42 -1.77 -7.93
C LYS A 52 6.83 -3.08 -7.25
N LEU A 53 6.73 -4.20 -7.96
CA LEU A 53 7.26 -5.49 -7.54
C LEU A 53 8.64 -5.68 -8.18
N CYS A 54 9.71 -5.47 -7.42
CA CYS A 54 11.10 -5.52 -7.89
C CYS A 54 11.70 -6.92 -7.68
N TYR A 55 12.29 -7.50 -8.71
CA TYR A 55 13.07 -8.74 -8.59
C TYR A 55 14.55 -8.44 -8.35
N PHE A 56 15.13 -9.09 -7.37
CA PHE A 56 16.54 -9.00 -7.00
C PHE A 56 17.29 -10.27 -7.44
N PRO A 57 18.05 -10.23 -8.55
CA PRO A 57 18.71 -11.42 -9.11
C PRO A 57 19.68 -12.11 -8.14
N ASP A 58 20.39 -11.34 -7.31
CA ASP A 58 21.40 -11.88 -6.38
C ASP A 58 20.78 -12.72 -5.26
N SER A 59 19.65 -12.26 -4.71
CA SER A 59 18.93 -12.97 -3.64
C SER A 59 17.84 -13.92 -4.14
N LYS A 60 17.51 -13.86 -5.44
CA LYS A 60 16.38 -14.58 -6.07
C LYS A 60 15.02 -14.29 -5.42
N LEU A 61 14.85 -13.08 -4.89
CA LEU A 61 13.65 -12.63 -4.19
C LEU A 61 12.99 -11.45 -4.90
N PHE A 62 11.68 -11.34 -4.71
CA PHE A 62 10.89 -10.18 -5.09
C PHE A 62 10.60 -9.31 -3.87
N TYR A 63 10.62 -8.02 -4.06
CA TYR A 63 10.21 -7.06 -3.04
C TYR A 63 9.09 -6.16 -3.56
N CYS A 64 7.96 -6.18 -2.89
CA CYS A 64 6.82 -5.31 -3.21
C CYS A 64 6.95 -3.98 -2.46
N TRP A 65 7.28 -2.90 -3.18
CA TRP A 65 7.42 -1.56 -2.60
C TRP A 65 6.11 -0.99 -2.05
N THR A 66 4.97 -1.52 -2.47
CA THR A 66 3.65 -1.09 -1.99
C THR A 66 3.34 -1.68 -0.62
N ARG A 67 3.67 -2.95 -0.39
CA ARG A 67 3.34 -3.68 0.85
C ARG A 67 4.53 -3.88 1.78
N GLY A 68 5.75 -3.69 1.31
CA GLY A 68 6.96 -4.01 2.07
C GLY A 68 7.16 -5.51 2.28
N THR A 69 6.60 -6.35 1.39
CA THR A 69 6.66 -7.81 1.49
C THR A 69 7.76 -8.37 0.61
N THR A 70 8.41 -9.43 1.09
CA THR A 70 9.38 -10.21 0.31
C THR A 70 8.76 -11.56 -0.03
N LYS A 71 8.89 -11.99 -1.29
CA LYS A 71 8.39 -13.26 -1.82
C LYS A 71 9.43 -13.90 -2.73
N ASP A 72 9.38 -15.22 -2.88
CA ASP A 72 10.12 -15.88 -3.95
C ASP A 72 9.19 -16.23 -5.13
N ILE A 73 9.73 -16.86 -6.17
CA ILE A 73 8.96 -17.20 -7.37
C ILE A 73 7.83 -18.20 -7.06
N PHE A 74 8.02 -19.09 -6.10
CA PHE A 74 7.01 -20.07 -5.73
C PHE A 74 5.83 -19.41 -5.02
N ASP A 75 6.08 -18.40 -4.18
CA ASP A 75 5.05 -17.60 -3.52
C ASP A 75 4.21 -16.82 -4.53
N ILE A 76 4.86 -16.25 -5.55
CA ILE A 76 4.19 -15.55 -6.67
C ILE A 76 3.29 -16.52 -7.44
N VAL A 77 3.83 -17.66 -7.86
CA VAL A 77 3.08 -18.69 -8.59
C VAL A 77 1.92 -19.23 -7.76
N LYS A 78 2.17 -19.52 -6.47
CA LYS A 78 1.13 -19.98 -5.53
C LYS A 78 -0.03 -18.99 -5.45
N PHE A 79 0.27 -17.71 -5.33
CA PHE A 79 -0.73 -16.66 -5.24
C PHE A 79 -1.56 -16.54 -6.53
N ILE A 80 -0.91 -16.43 -7.70
CA ILE A 80 -1.59 -16.19 -8.97
C ILE A 80 -2.41 -17.41 -9.44
N LYS A 81 -1.89 -18.62 -9.25
CA LYS A 81 -2.58 -19.87 -9.65
C LYS A 81 -3.58 -20.35 -8.60
N GLY A 82 -3.65 -19.73 -7.43
CA GLY A 82 -4.55 -20.13 -6.34
C GLY A 82 -4.21 -21.49 -5.74
N PHE A 83 -2.93 -21.89 -5.78
CA PHE A 83 -2.50 -23.17 -5.20
C PHE A 83 -2.57 -23.15 -3.68
N GLU A 84 -3.00 -24.25 -3.09
CA GLU A 84 -3.09 -24.38 -1.64
C GLU A 84 -1.74 -24.68 -0.98
N SER A 85 -0.86 -25.44 -1.68
CA SER A 85 0.42 -25.88 -1.14
C SER A 85 1.62 -25.29 -1.88
N PHE A 86 2.77 -25.22 -1.17
CA PHE A 86 4.06 -24.90 -1.77
C PHE A 86 4.46 -25.91 -2.85
N ASN A 87 4.17 -27.20 -2.64
CA ASN A 87 4.54 -28.27 -3.57
C ASN A 87 3.90 -28.07 -4.95
N GLU A 88 2.65 -27.64 -5.02
CA GLU A 88 1.96 -27.37 -6.29
C GLU A 88 2.67 -26.25 -7.07
N ALA A 89 3.03 -25.16 -6.40
CA ALA A 89 3.78 -24.08 -7.02
C ALA A 89 5.18 -24.53 -7.45
N PHE A 90 5.86 -25.32 -6.63
CA PHE A 90 7.17 -25.88 -6.93
C PHE A 90 7.12 -26.78 -8.17
N PHE A 91 6.18 -27.70 -8.23
CA PHE A 91 6.01 -28.58 -9.40
C PHE A 91 5.59 -27.80 -10.65
N PHE A 92 4.76 -26.79 -10.51
CA PHE A 92 4.39 -25.92 -11.63
C PHE A 92 5.65 -25.26 -12.23
N VAL A 93 6.52 -24.65 -11.41
CA VAL A 93 7.76 -24.00 -11.86
C VAL A 93 8.71 -25.02 -12.50
N CYS A 94 8.90 -26.19 -11.87
CA CYS A 94 9.74 -27.25 -12.42
C CYS A 94 9.24 -27.74 -13.77
N ASN A 95 7.94 -27.96 -13.92
CA ASN A 95 7.34 -28.41 -15.18
C ASN A 95 7.41 -27.31 -16.25
N TYR A 96 7.17 -26.07 -15.89
CA TYR A 96 7.18 -24.93 -16.82
C TYR A 96 8.55 -24.75 -17.48
N PHE A 97 9.63 -24.90 -16.71
CA PHE A 97 11.00 -24.79 -17.21
C PHE A 97 11.65 -26.13 -17.57
N HIS A 98 10.89 -27.21 -17.59
CA HIS A 98 11.38 -28.57 -17.89
C HIS A 98 12.60 -28.98 -17.03
N LEU A 99 12.60 -28.53 -15.77
CA LEU A 99 13.66 -28.88 -14.80
C LEU A 99 13.41 -30.33 -14.36
N SER A 100 14.08 -31.29 -15.02
CA SER A 100 13.90 -32.70 -14.72
C SER A 100 14.61 -33.07 -13.43
N SER A 101 13.84 -33.49 -12.41
CA SER A 101 14.34 -34.44 -11.44
C SER A 101 14.04 -35.86 -11.93
N ASN A 102 15.03 -36.56 -12.43
CA ASN A 102 14.87 -37.98 -12.70
C ASN A 102 14.61 -38.69 -11.35
N ASN A 103 13.41 -39.18 -11.17
CA ASN A 103 12.83 -40.01 -10.12
C ASN A 103 11.68 -39.31 -9.34
N PHE A 104 10.50 -39.29 -9.95
CA PHE A 104 9.25 -39.22 -9.21
C PHE A 104 8.66 -40.64 -9.10
N GLU A 105 8.96 -41.35 -8.02
CA GLU A 105 8.03 -42.32 -7.49
C GLU A 105 6.98 -41.54 -6.68
N GLU A 106 5.71 -41.73 -7.04
CA GLU A 106 4.57 -41.25 -6.24
C GLU A 106 4.69 -41.87 -4.83
N ALA A 107 5.21 -41.10 -3.89
CA ALA A 107 5.09 -41.47 -2.49
C ALA A 107 3.62 -41.23 -2.11
N LYS A 108 2.82 -42.30 -2.06
CA LYS A 108 1.55 -42.31 -1.35
C LYS A 108 1.83 -41.83 0.09
N PRO A 109 1.02 -40.90 0.66
CA PRO A 109 1.16 -40.55 2.04
C PRO A 109 0.80 -41.79 2.88
N GLU A 110 1.82 -42.40 3.51
CA GLU A 110 1.56 -43.31 4.63
C GLU A 110 0.93 -42.47 5.74
N LEU A 111 -0.26 -42.87 6.13
CA LEU A 111 -0.93 -42.39 7.34
C LEU A 111 -0.09 -42.83 8.54
N THR A 112 0.69 -41.92 9.08
CA THR A 112 1.43 -42.13 10.31
C THR A 112 0.77 -41.37 11.45
N ASP A 113 0.67 -42.07 12.55
CA ASP A 113 0.17 -41.83 13.90
C ASP A 113 -0.04 -40.38 14.38
N ASP A 114 -0.87 -40.21 15.40
CA ASP A 114 -1.33 -39.01 16.11
C ASP A 114 -0.29 -37.90 16.45
N TRP A 115 1.01 -38.15 16.24
CA TRP A 115 2.09 -37.18 16.43
C TRP A 115 2.14 -36.10 15.35
N ASP A 116 1.53 -36.30 14.19
CA ASP A 116 1.48 -35.35 13.08
C ASP A 116 0.61 -34.11 13.40
N ILE A 117 -0.33 -34.22 14.34
CA ILE A 117 -1.16 -33.10 14.81
C ILE A 117 -0.30 -32.09 15.57
N PHE A 118 0.62 -32.55 16.42
CA PHE A 118 1.51 -31.65 17.17
C PHE A 118 2.53 -30.95 16.26
N TYR A 119 3.06 -31.64 15.26
CA TYR A 119 3.93 -31.04 14.26
C TYR A 119 3.20 -29.99 13.38
N LYS A 120 1.96 -30.27 13.01
CA LYS A 120 1.09 -29.30 12.31
C LYS A 120 0.73 -28.13 13.21
N MET A 121 0.40 -28.35 14.48
CA MET A 121 0.15 -27.27 15.45
C MET A 121 1.39 -26.39 15.69
N ASP A 122 2.59 -26.96 15.75
CA ASP A 122 3.83 -26.17 15.88
C ASP A 122 4.15 -25.37 14.61
N ASN A 123 3.82 -25.91 13.45
CA ASN A 123 3.92 -25.17 12.19
C ASN A 123 2.85 -24.08 12.08
N TYR A 124 1.60 -24.32 12.54
CA TYR A 124 0.60 -23.27 12.66
C TYR A 124 1.02 -22.17 13.65
N LYS A 125 1.61 -22.53 14.79
CA LYS A 125 2.17 -21.55 15.74
C LYS A 125 3.36 -20.78 15.15
N LYS A 126 4.21 -21.41 14.31
CA LYS A 126 5.28 -20.73 13.58
C LYS A 126 4.76 -19.81 12.47
N LEU A 127 3.59 -20.11 11.87
CA LEU A 127 2.92 -19.24 10.91
C LEU A 127 2.21 -18.04 11.59
N GLU A 128 1.86 -18.16 12.88
CA GLU A 128 1.32 -17.05 13.67
C GLU A 128 2.38 -16.13 14.29
N ILE A 129 3.63 -16.55 14.37
CA ILE A 129 4.76 -15.66 14.63
C ILE A 129 5.09 -14.96 13.31
N LYS A 130 4.19 -14.07 12.83
CA LYS A 130 4.63 -12.93 12.06
C LYS A 130 5.63 -12.22 12.97
N GLU A 131 6.91 -12.26 12.61
CA GLU A 131 7.88 -11.36 13.22
C GLU A 131 7.20 -9.99 13.26
N GLU A 132 7.05 -9.43 14.46
CA GLU A 132 6.61 -8.06 14.58
C GLU A 132 7.69 -7.24 13.87
N THR A 133 7.45 -6.95 12.61
CA THR A 133 8.32 -6.07 11.86
C THR A 133 8.20 -4.71 12.51
N HIS A 134 9.14 -4.41 13.42
CA HIS A 134 9.19 -3.11 14.06
C HIS A 134 9.49 -2.06 12.99
N LEU A 135 8.80 -0.93 13.07
CA LEU A 135 9.12 0.21 12.23
C LEU A 135 10.59 0.60 12.47
N PRO A 136 11.38 0.87 11.42
CA PRO A 136 12.75 1.32 11.58
C PRO A 136 12.76 2.66 12.32
N LYS A 137 13.81 2.92 13.11
CA LYS A 137 14.08 4.22 13.71
C LYS A 137 15.31 4.81 13.05
N LEU A 138 15.10 5.76 12.18
CA LEU A 138 16.15 6.42 11.42
C LEU A 138 16.67 7.66 12.19
N GLN A 139 17.91 8.03 11.92
CA GLN A 139 18.48 9.23 12.52
C GLN A 139 18.04 10.48 11.73
N GLU A 140 17.64 11.54 12.42
CA GLU A 140 17.21 12.82 11.83
C GLU A 140 18.27 13.47 10.92
N ASN A 141 19.56 13.24 11.21
CA ASN A 141 20.66 13.78 10.42
C ASN A 141 20.68 13.28 8.98
N LEU A 142 20.05 12.14 8.67
CA LEU A 142 19.88 11.66 7.29
C LEU A 142 19.15 12.68 6.42
N LEU A 143 18.25 13.46 6.98
CA LEU A 143 17.54 14.50 6.26
C LEU A 143 18.46 15.67 5.83
N CYS A 144 19.61 15.84 6.49
CA CYS A 144 20.59 16.88 6.12
C CYS A 144 21.23 16.61 4.75
N TYR A 145 21.21 15.36 4.28
CA TYR A 145 21.65 15.01 2.92
C TYR A 145 20.91 15.80 1.84
N PHE A 146 19.63 16.11 2.05
CA PHE A 146 18.78 16.86 1.13
C PHE A 146 18.78 18.38 1.37
N GLY A 147 19.72 18.89 2.14
CA GLY A 147 19.80 20.31 2.46
C GLY A 147 18.72 20.81 3.42
N ASN A 148 18.35 22.08 3.28
CA ASN A 148 17.40 22.75 4.17
C ASN A 148 15.94 22.43 3.80
N LEU A 149 15.01 22.77 4.70
CA LEU A 149 13.57 22.75 4.42
C LEU A 149 13.25 23.59 3.19
N ALA A 150 12.41 23.06 2.31
CA ALA A 150 12.07 23.66 1.04
C ALA A 150 10.56 23.72 0.81
N ALA A 151 10.15 24.62 -0.09
CA ALA A 151 8.79 24.73 -0.56
C ALA A 151 8.81 24.55 -2.11
N PRO A 152 8.70 23.30 -2.61
CA PRO A 152 8.73 23.00 -4.03
C PRO A 152 7.66 23.76 -4.80
N THR A 153 8.07 24.35 -5.94
CA THR A 153 7.18 25.20 -6.77
C THR A 153 5.93 24.44 -7.24
N GLU A 154 6.07 23.16 -7.57
CA GLU A 154 4.96 22.30 -8.00
C GLU A 154 3.91 22.15 -6.90
N TRP A 155 4.32 22.03 -5.67
CA TRP A 155 3.38 21.93 -4.55
C TRP A 155 2.79 23.28 -4.16
N LEU A 156 3.53 24.38 -4.33
CA LEU A 156 2.95 25.72 -4.19
C LEU A 156 1.85 25.95 -5.25
N LYS A 157 2.07 25.56 -6.51
CA LYS A 157 1.06 25.61 -7.59
C LYS A 157 -0.16 24.72 -7.28
N ASN A 158 0.02 23.64 -6.55
CA ASN A 158 -1.08 22.78 -6.09
C ASN A 158 -1.75 23.30 -4.80
N GLY A 159 -1.50 24.54 -4.41
CA GLY A 159 -2.18 25.20 -3.29
C GLY A 159 -1.65 24.78 -1.91
N ILE A 160 -0.51 24.09 -1.81
CA ILE A 160 0.07 23.75 -0.51
C ILE A 160 0.93 24.91 -0.01
N SER A 161 0.68 25.38 1.21
CA SER A 161 1.41 26.52 1.77
C SER A 161 2.84 26.14 2.16
N ALA A 162 3.77 27.10 2.04
CA ALA A 162 5.15 26.91 2.45
C ALA A 162 5.29 26.63 3.96
N GLU A 163 4.37 27.16 4.78
CA GLU A 163 4.31 26.91 6.23
C GLU A 163 4.03 25.44 6.50
N VAL A 164 3.02 24.86 5.84
CA VAL A 164 2.67 23.43 5.96
C VAL A 164 3.83 22.56 5.50
N MET A 165 4.44 22.85 4.35
CA MET A 165 5.59 22.08 3.87
C MET A 165 6.75 22.07 4.88
N ARG A 166 7.04 23.21 5.49
CA ARG A 166 8.06 23.30 6.54
C ARG A 166 7.68 22.49 7.78
N TYR A 167 6.41 22.56 8.19
CA TYR A 167 5.92 21.82 9.35
C TYR A 167 6.05 20.30 9.18
N TYR A 168 5.77 19.77 7.98
CA TYR A 168 5.96 18.37 7.65
C TYR A 168 7.41 17.99 7.27
N GLY A 169 8.35 18.92 7.35
CA GLY A 169 9.77 18.66 7.09
C GLY A 169 10.13 18.43 5.62
N ILE A 170 9.33 18.96 4.69
CA ILE A 170 9.54 18.76 3.25
C ILE A 170 10.86 19.38 2.80
N ARG A 171 11.59 18.67 1.94
CA ARG A 171 12.86 19.09 1.35
C ARG A 171 12.84 18.84 -0.17
N VAL A 172 13.91 19.17 -0.84
CA VAL A 172 14.11 18.90 -2.27
C VAL A 172 15.47 18.25 -2.48
N ASP A 173 15.48 17.14 -3.19
CA ASP A 173 16.70 16.61 -3.78
C ASP A 173 16.95 17.33 -5.11
N SER A 174 17.88 18.26 -5.09
CA SER A 174 18.23 19.08 -6.28
C SER A 174 18.94 18.29 -7.37
N ALA A 175 19.55 17.15 -7.04
CA ALA A 175 20.26 16.31 -8.02
C ALA A 175 19.29 15.45 -8.83
N LEU A 176 18.23 14.97 -8.19
CA LEU A 176 17.22 14.11 -8.81
C LEU A 176 15.89 14.83 -9.08
N ASP A 177 15.79 16.12 -8.79
CA ASP A 177 14.56 16.93 -8.90
C ASP A 177 13.35 16.26 -8.24
N LYS A 178 13.56 15.73 -7.03
CA LYS A 178 12.54 15.03 -6.25
C LYS A 178 12.14 15.80 -5.00
N ILE A 179 10.86 15.82 -4.72
CA ILE A 179 10.34 16.32 -3.43
C ILE A 179 10.55 15.21 -2.39
N ILE A 180 11.22 15.54 -1.32
CA ILE A 180 11.58 14.63 -0.23
C ILE A 180 10.58 14.76 0.91
N ILE A 181 10.03 13.64 1.32
CA ILE A 181 8.93 13.52 2.27
C ILE A 181 9.37 12.61 3.42
N PRO A 182 9.68 13.16 4.60
CA PRO A 182 9.95 12.35 5.78
C PRO A 182 8.66 11.69 6.29
N HIS A 183 8.73 10.40 6.59
CA HIS A 183 7.64 9.67 7.24
C HIS A 183 7.96 9.44 8.71
N ARG A 184 6.99 9.74 9.58
CA ARG A 184 7.12 9.61 11.03
C ARG A 184 6.10 8.65 11.59
N ASP A 185 6.51 7.89 12.62
CA ASP A 185 5.58 7.11 13.43
C ASP A 185 4.76 8.02 14.38
N ILE A 186 3.85 7.42 15.15
CA ILE A 186 2.98 8.16 16.09
C ILE A 186 3.77 8.92 17.18
N ASP A 187 4.97 8.47 17.50
CA ASP A 187 5.86 9.10 18.51
C ASP A 187 6.75 10.19 17.91
N GLY A 188 6.75 10.34 16.57
CA GLY A 188 7.54 11.32 15.85
C GLY A 188 8.91 10.82 15.39
N ASN A 189 9.26 9.55 15.61
CA ASN A 189 10.50 8.99 15.09
C ASN A 189 10.47 8.96 13.56
N LEU A 190 11.56 9.33 12.92
CA LEU A 190 11.74 9.17 11.48
C LEU A 190 11.81 7.66 11.16
N ILE A 191 10.92 7.17 10.31
CA ILE A 191 10.81 5.74 9.97
C ILE A 191 11.07 5.46 8.49
N GLY A 192 11.03 6.47 7.65
CA GLY A 192 11.26 6.34 6.22
C GLY A 192 11.37 7.68 5.54
N ILE A 193 11.93 7.68 4.34
CA ILE A 193 12.05 8.87 3.51
C ILE A 193 11.55 8.50 2.11
N ARG A 194 10.55 9.23 1.62
CA ARG A 194 10.00 9.03 0.28
C ARG A 194 10.30 10.21 -0.63
N GLY A 195 10.47 9.93 -1.92
CA GLY A 195 10.65 10.93 -2.96
C GLY A 195 9.43 10.97 -3.88
N ARG A 196 8.92 12.17 -4.17
CA ARG A 196 7.91 12.41 -5.18
C ARG A 196 8.58 12.99 -6.43
N THR A 197 8.45 12.29 -7.56
CA THR A 197 8.98 12.74 -8.85
C THR A 197 7.93 13.43 -9.70
N TYR A 198 8.40 14.31 -10.60
CA TYR A 198 7.63 14.86 -11.72
C TYR A 198 8.25 14.49 -13.08
N ASP A 199 9.28 13.63 -13.08
CA ASP A 199 9.86 13.11 -14.32
C ASP A 199 8.81 12.26 -15.08
N PRO A 200 8.52 12.61 -16.36
CA PRO A 200 7.54 11.87 -17.16
C PRO A 200 7.89 10.39 -17.34
N ILE A 201 9.17 10.03 -17.38
CA ILE A 201 9.63 8.66 -17.57
C ILE A 201 9.34 7.85 -16.30
N GLU A 202 9.64 8.37 -15.11
CA GLU A 202 9.34 7.72 -13.84
C GLU A 202 7.82 7.63 -13.61
N LEU A 203 7.08 8.68 -13.99
CA LEU A 203 5.61 8.69 -13.89
C LEU A 203 4.95 7.63 -14.78
N ALA A 204 5.45 7.45 -16.02
CA ALA A 204 4.96 6.41 -16.94
C ALA A 204 5.18 5.00 -16.39
N LYS A 205 6.21 4.79 -15.57
CA LYS A 205 6.50 3.53 -14.86
C LYS A 205 5.68 3.36 -13.56
N GLY A 206 4.77 4.26 -13.25
CA GLY A 206 4.01 4.23 -11.98
C GLY A 206 4.84 4.56 -10.74
N GLN A 207 6.06 5.08 -10.90
CA GLN A 207 7.02 5.38 -9.82
C GLN A 207 6.83 6.78 -9.23
N LYS A 208 5.59 7.24 -9.15
CA LYS A 208 5.22 8.58 -8.68
C LYS A 208 5.76 8.90 -7.27
N TYR A 209 5.69 7.94 -6.38
CA TYR A 209 6.22 8.02 -5.02
C TYR A 209 7.07 6.78 -4.75
N MET A 210 8.33 6.97 -4.43
CA MET A 210 9.28 5.88 -4.20
C MET A 210 10.10 6.15 -2.94
N PRO A 211 10.59 5.11 -2.25
CA PRO A 211 11.59 5.28 -1.21
C PRO A 211 12.85 5.95 -1.78
N VAL A 212 13.56 6.68 -0.93
CA VAL A 212 14.76 7.41 -1.33
C VAL A 212 16.00 6.59 -1.01
N PHE A 213 16.97 6.66 -1.92
CA PHE A 213 18.31 6.14 -1.70
C PHE A 213 19.24 7.27 -1.24
N ILE A 214 20.05 7.00 -0.22
CA ILE A 214 21.18 7.84 0.15
C ILE A 214 22.40 6.94 0.01
N GLU A 215 23.29 7.25 -0.93
CA GLU A 215 24.40 6.39 -1.35
C GLU A 215 23.91 5.01 -1.85
N LYS A 216 24.12 3.94 -1.06
CA LYS A 216 23.70 2.58 -1.39
C LYS A 216 22.51 2.09 -0.55
N ASP A 217 22.14 2.83 0.48
CA ASP A 217 21.12 2.44 1.42
C ASP A 217 19.75 3.00 1.04
N ILE A 218 18.72 2.19 1.24
CA ILE A 218 17.34 2.58 1.01
C ILE A 218 16.62 2.79 2.34
N TYR A 219 15.96 3.92 2.47
CA TYR A 219 15.27 4.33 3.70
C TYR A 219 13.77 4.17 3.57
N ASN A 220 13.32 2.93 3.66
CA ASN A 220 11.91 2.55 3.51
C ASN A 220 11.34 1.99 4.81
N HIS A 221 10.00 1.98 4.89
CA HIS A 221 9.24 1.29 5.93
C HIS A 221 8.00 0.63 5.33
N PRO A 222 7.43 -0.41 5.96
CA PRO A 222 6.18 -1.01 5.52
C PRO A 222 5.03 -0.01 5.65
N LEU A 223 4.47 0.45 4.52
CA LEU A 223 3.41 1.47 4.50
C LEU A 223 2.17 1.05 5.29
N GLY A 224 1.83 -0.25 5.28
CA GLY A 224 0.72 -0.79 6.05
C GLY A 224 0.90 -0.79 7.57
N GLN A 225 2.05 -0.36 8.10
CA GLN A 225 2.28 -0.29 9.55
C GLN A 225 2.21 1.13 10.10
N ASN A 226 2.03 2.12 9.25
CA ASN A 226 1.93 3.52 9.63
C ASN A 226 0.92 4.27 8.75
N LEU A 227 0.56 5.47 9.15
CA LEU A 227 -0.22 6.42 8.37
C LEU A 227 0.55 7.73 8.30
N PHE A 228 0.79 8.25 7.09
CA PHE A 228 1.46 9.55 6.95
C PHE A 228 0.59 10.66 7.54
N GLY A 229 1.21 11.56 8.27
CA GLY A 229 0.53 12.65 8.98
C GLY A 229 -0.05 12.27 10.34
N ILE A 230 0.12 11.01 10.79
CA ILE A 230 -0.42 10.56 12.08
C ILE A 230 0.25 11.30 13.25
N TYR A 231 1.56 11.52 13.20
CA TYR A 231 2.30 12.25 14.23
C TYR A 231 1.87 13.70 14.30
N GLU A 232 1.87 14.37 13.16
CA GLU A 232 1.59 15.80 13.04
C GLU A 232 0.15 16.13 13.43
N ASN A 233 -0.79 15.21 13.19
CA ASN A 233 -2.23 15.47 13.32
C ASN A 233 -2.89 14.75 14.52
N LYS A 234 -2.12 13.94 15.29
CA LYS A 234 -2.66 13.09 16.36
C LYS A 234 -3.52 13.85 17.38
N GLU A 235 -3.07 15.01 17.84
CA GLU A 235 -3.80 15.80 18.84
C GLU A 235 -5.17 16.27 18.33
N THR A 236 -5.22 16.68 17.05
CA THR A 236 -6.48 17.07 16.41
C THR A 236 -7.39 15.88 16.21
N ILE A 237 -6.84 14.74 15.77
CA ILE A 237 -7.59 13.50 15.58
C ILE A 237 -8.19 13.03 16.92
N GLN A 238 -7.39 13.01 17.99
CA GLN A 238 -7.85 12.66 19.34
C GLN A 238 -8.97 13.60 19.85
N ARG A 239 -8.79 14.92 19.66
CA ARG A 239 -9.76 15.93 20.07
C ARG A 239 -11.07 15.82 19.30
N LEU A 240 -11.02 15.54 17.99
CA LEU A 240 -12.18 15.43 17.12
C LEU A 240 -12.78 14.03 17.08
N LYS A 241 -12.02 13.01 17.52
CA LYS A 241 -12.36 11.58 17.44
C LYS A 241 -12.71 11.11 16.02
N LYS A 242 -12.24 11.83 15.01
CA LYS A 242 -12.48 11.55 13.61
C LYS A 242 -11.24 11.75 12.78
N VAL A 243 -11.18 11.03 11.66
CA VAL A 243 -10.06 11.10 10.72
C VAL A 243 -10.56 11.08 9.27
N LEU A 244 -9.96 11.93 8.43
CA LEU A 244 -10.05 11.85 6.98
C LEU A 244 -8.88 11.02 6.47
N ILE A 245 -9.15 9.97 5.69
CA ILE A 245 -8.12 9.09 5.15
C ILE A 245 -8.06 9.27 3.64
N CYS A 246 -6.90 9.70 3.15
CA CYS A 246 -6.60 9.89 1.74
C CYS A 246 -5.53 8.90 1.26
N GLU A 247 -5.26 8.87 -0.05
CA GLU A 247 -4.28 7.95 -0.63
C GLU A 247 -2.85 8.48 -0.57
N SER A 248 -2.65 9.79 -0.69
CA SER A 248 -1.34 10.41 -0.87
C SER A 248 -0.94 11.40 0.20
N GLU A 249 0.37 11.55 0.38
CA GLU A 249 0.98 12.55 1.26
C GLU A 249 0.56 13.98 0.87
N LYS A 250 0.42 14.24 -0.44
CA LYS A 250 -0.02 15.55 -0.97
C LYS A 250 -1.38 15.95 -0.40
N ALA A 251 -2.33 15.01 -0.33
CA ALA A 251 -3.68 15.27 0.19
C ALA A 251 -3.67 15.68 1.67
N VAL A 252 -2.78 15.11 2.48
CA VAL A 252 -2.60 15.51 3.89
C VAL A 252 -2.12 16.95 3.99
N LEU A 253 -1.12 17.34 3.19
CA LEU A 253 -0.58 18.71 3.20
C LEU A 253 -1.61 19.72 2.66
N GLN A 254 -2.40 19.36 1.65
CA GLN A 254 -3.50 20.20 1.16
C GLN A 254 -4.56 20.42 2.25
N THR A 255 -4.95 19.35 2.94
CA THR A 255 -5.90 19.42 4.07
C THR A 255 -5.33 20.30 5.20
N SER A 256 -4.04 20.15 5.54
CA SER A 256 -3.37 21.03 6.51
C SER A 256 -3.36 22.49 6.07
N THR A 257 -3.23 22.75 4.77
CA THR A 257 -3.30 24.12 4.25
C THR A 257 -4.71 24.69 4.38
N PHE A 258 -5.76 23.89 4.14
CA PHE A 258 -7.15 24.33 4.22
C PHE A 258 -7.63 24.62 5.65
N TYR A 259 -7.21 23.79 6.62
CA TYR A 259 -7.70 23.88 8.00
C TYR A 259 -6.68 24.48 8.97
N GLY A 260 -5.43 24.61 8.55
CA GLY A 260 -4.28 24.99 9.39
C GLY A 260 -3.67 23.78 10.10
N ILE A 261 -2.37 23.88 10.42
CA ILE A 261 -1.58 22.78 11.01
C ILE A 261 -2.15 22.24 12.33
N ASN A 262 -2.79 23.08 13.13
CA ASN A 262 -3.38 22.71 14.43
C ASN A 262 -4.82 22.16 14.32
N ASN A 263 -5.39 22.09 13.13
CA ASN A 263 -6.77 21.63 12.89
C ASN A 263 -6.87 20.56 11.80
N CYS A 264 -5.75 20.11 11.27
CA CYS A 264 -5.72 19.01 10.31
C CYS A 264 -6.05 17.69 11.01
N PHE A 265 -6.97 16.94 10.43
CA PHE A 265 -7.37 15.59 10.89
C PHE A 265 -7.26 14.56 9.76
N CYS A 266 -6.39 14.84 8.78
CA CYS A 266 -6.16 13.98 7.62
C CYS A 266 -4.92 13.14 7.82
N VAL A 267 -4.97 11.88 7.36
CA VAL A 267 -3.84 10.97 7.24
C VAL A 267 -3.86 10.29 5.87
N ALA A 268 -2.72 9.72 5.44
CA ALA A 268 -2.66 9.00 4.18
C ALA A 268 -2.12 7.57 4.35
N THR A 269 -2.68 6.64 3.56
CA THR A 269 -2.22 5.25 3.47
C THR A 269 -0.96 5.10 2.62
N CYS A 270 -0.70 6.04 1.73
CA CYS A 270 0.49 6.15 0.86
C CYS A 270 0.71 4.97 -0.11
N GLY A 271 -0.33 4.24 -0.48
CA GLY A 271 -0.21 3.22 -1.52
C GLY A 271 -0.99 1.92 -1.30
N SER A 272 -1.82 1.83 -0.25
CA SER A 272 -2.76 0.72 -0.10
C SER A 272 -4.20 1.20 -0.27
N ALA A 273 -5.00 0.41 -0.97
CA ALA A 273 -6.42 0.71 -1.15
C ALA A 273 -7.25 0.53 0.13
N GLY A 274 -6.72 -0.13 1.18
CA GLY A 274 -7.41 -0.36 2.44
C GLY A 274 -6.50 -0.19 3.65
N LEU A 275 -7.10 -0.16 4.84
CA LEU A 275 -6.35 -0.14 6.09
C LEU A 275 -5.94 -1.54 6.52
N SER A 276 -4.68 -1.70 6.91
CA SER A 276 -4.20 -2.89 7.59
C SER A 276 -4.70 -2.95 9.04
N GLN A 277 -4.61 -4.12 9.70
CA GLN A 277 -4.94 -4.24 11.11
C GLN A 277 -4.08 -3.32 11.99
N LYS A 278 -2.79 -3.16 11.68
CA LYS A 278 -1.90 -2.23 12.42
C LYS A 278 -2.33 -0.78 12.30
N GLN A 279 -2.79 -0.34 11.13
CA GLN A 279 -3.32 1.01 10.94
C GLN A 279 -4.68 1.19 11.66
N ILE A 280 -5.52 0.16 11.69
CA ILE A 280 -6.77 0.16 12.49
C ILE A 280 -6.44 0.30 13.97
N ASP A 281 -5.53 -0.51 14.50
CA ASP A 281 -5.11 -0.48 15.91
C ASP A 281 -4.52 0.89 16.29
N LEU A 282 -3.76 1.50 15.37
CA LEU A 282 -3.20 2.83 15.54
C LEU A 282 -4.30 3.89 15.70
N LEU A 283 -5.33 3.86 14.85
CA LEU A 283 -6.46 4.78 14.93
C LEU A 283 -7.30 4.54 16.19
N LEU A 284 -7.51 3.28 16.59
CA LEU A 284 -8.19 2.93 17.83
C LEU A 284 -7.44 3.44 19.06
N SER A 285 -6.10 3.37 19.06
CA SER A 285 -5.26 3.89 20.14
C SER A 285 -5.39 5.40 20.34
N LEU A 286 -5.74 6.13 19.27
CA LEU A 286 -6.05 7.58 19.31
C LEU A 286 -7.49 7.88 19.70
N GLY A 287 -8.33 6.87 19.95
CA GLY A 287 -9.74 7.05 20.29
C GLY A 287 -10.60 7.53 19.12
N VAL A 288 -10.22 7.19 17.88
CA VAL A 288 -11.02 7.51 16.69
C VAL A 288 -12.35 6.75 16.75
N GLU A 289 -13.44 7.47 16.51
CA GLU A 289 -14.80 6.93 16.43
C GLU A 289 -15.35 7.00 15.00
N GLU A 290 -14.99 8.04 14.24
CA GLU A 290 -15.46 8.29 12.87
C GLU A 290 -14.28 8.24 11.86
N ILE A 291 -14.43 7.43 10.82
CA ILE A 291 -13.54 7.40 9.65
C ILE A 291 -14.25 7.94 8.43
N ILE A 292 -13.58 8.83 7.69
CA ILE A 292 -14.06 9.37 6.43
C ILE A 292 -13.03 9.00 5.35
N LEU A 293 -13.42 8.18 4.37
CA LEU A 293 -12.57 7.83 3.25
C LEU A 293 -12.72 8.86 2.13
N GLY A 294 -11.63 9.53 1.81
CA GLY A 294 -11.50 10.52 0.74
C GLY A 294 -10.50 10.07 -0.32
N TYR A 295 -10.80 8.96 -1.00
CA TYR A 295 -9.96 8.39 -2.05
C TYR A 295 -10.15 9.11 -3.38
N ASP A 296 -9.22 8.90 -4.30
CA ASP A 296 -9.23 9.52 -5.62
C ASP A 296 -10.47 9.07 -6.42
N ARG A 297 -11.03 9.99 -7.22
CA ARG A 297 -12.21 9.72 -8.03
C ARG A 297 -11.85 8.87 -9.25
N GLU A 298 -12.02 7.55 -9.18
CA GLU A 298 -11.73 6.61 -10.26
C GLU A 298 -12.95 6.30 -11.15
N TYR A 299 -13.89 7.21 -11.29
CA TYR A 299 -15.07 7.11 -12.15
C TYR A 299 -15.35 8.45 -12.81
N GLN A 300 -16.04 8.45 -13.94
CA GLN A 300 -16.36 9.67 -14.71
C GLN A 300 -17.86 9.93 -14.79
N GLY A 301 -18.66 8.89 -14.67
CA GLY A 301 -20.11 8.96 -14.77
C GLY A 301 -20.81 9.59 -13.56
N GLY A 302 -22.12 9.81 -13.70
CA GLY A 302 -22.98 10.17 -12.58
C GLY A 302 -23.33 8.95 -11.72
N LYS A 303 -24.20 9.13 -10.72
CA LYS A 303 -24.52 8.13 -9.70
C LYS A 303 -24.92 6.74 -10.24
N ASP A 304 -25.64 6.69 -11.35
CA ASP A 304 -26.17 5.45 -11.90
C ASP A 304 -25.31 4.91 -13.08
N ALA A 305 -24.13 5.49 -13.32
CA ALA A 305 -23.25 5.06 -14.38
C ALA A 305 -22.53 3.75 -14.00
N PRO A 306 -22.27 2.84 -14.97
CA PRO A 306 -21.65 1.55 -14.70
C PRO A 306 -20.29 1.63 -14.00
N ASP A 307 -19.42 2.56 -14.40
CA ASP A 307 -18.11 2.81 -13.81
C ASP A 307 -18.21 3.31 -12.36
N THR A 308 -19.22 4.12 -12.06
CA THR A 308 -19.51 4.61 -10.70
C THR A 308 -19.97 3.46 -9.81
N ILE A 309 -20.87 2.60 -10.30
CA ILE A 309 -21.37 1.43 -9.56
C ILE A 309 -20.23 0.45 -9.27
N GLU A 310 -19.34 0.20 -10.23
CA GLU A 310 -18.17 -0.64 -10.06
C GLU A 310 -17.23 -0.09 -8.98
N TYR A 311 -16.96 1.21 -9.03
CA TYR A 311 -16.15 1.88 -8.02
C TYR A 311 -16.77 1.84 -6.62
N GLU A 312 -18.10 2.02 -6.51
CA GLU A 312 -18.83 1.85 -5.24
C GLU A 312 -18.66 0.43 -4.67
N GLN A 313 -18.73 -0.59 -5.52
CA GLN A 313 -18.53 -1.99 -5.10
C GLN A 313 -17.09 -2.24 -4.63
N LYS A 314 -16.09 -1.64 -5.30
CA LYS A 314 -14.69 -1.66 -4.89
C LYS A 314 -14.52 -1.01 -3.51
N LEU A 315 -15.07 0.19 -3.32
CA LEU A 315 -15.04 0.90 -2.03
C LEU A 315 -15.74 0.11 -0.92
N LEU A 316 -16.88 -0.52 -1.19
CA LEU A 316 -17.59 -1.32 -0.19
C LEU A 316 -16.73 -2.48 0.35
N LYS A 317 -15.93 -3.13 -0.49
CA LYS A 317 -14.98 -4.18 -0.06
C LYS A 317 -13.92 -3.63 0.89
N ILE A 318 -13.47 -2.39 0.66
CA ILE A 318 -12.45 -1.71 1.48
C ILE A 318 -13.02 -1.27 2.83
N VAL A 319 -14.24 -0.73 2.84
CA VAL A 319 -14.82 -0.11 4.03
C VAL A 319 -15.54 -1.08 4.96
N GLN A 320 -16.08 -2.18 4.43
CA GLN A 320 -16.82 -3.15 5.24
C GLN A 320 -16.00 -3.73 6.42
N PRO A 321 -14.72 -4.07 6.26
CA PRO A 321 -13.87 -4.53 7.38
C PRO A 321 -13.68 -3.49 8.49
N LEU A 322 -13.90 -2.20 8.20
CA LEU A 322 -13.74 -1.10 9.17
C LEU A 322 -15.00 -0.87 10.01
N THR A 323 -16.17 -1.24 9.50
CA THR A 323 -17.46 -0.96 10.14
C THR A 323 -17.70 -1.64 11.50
N PRO A 324 -17.01 -2.72 11.91
CA PRO A 324 -17.07 -3.22 13.26
C PRO A 324 -16.41 -2.31 14.31
N TYR A 325 -15.46 -1.48 13.88
CA TYR A 325 -14.60 -0.67 14.75
C TYR A 325 -15.01 0.79 14.78
N PHE A 326 -15.53 1.33 13.65
CA PHE A 326 -15.74 2.76 13.44
C PHE A 326 -17.09 3.05 12.77
N ASP A 327 -17.59 4.27 12.95
CA ASP A 327 -18.58 4.86 12.06
C ASP A 327 -17.88 5.27 10.76
N VAL A 328 -18.20 4.57 9.66
CA VAL A 328 -17.49 4.73 8.40
C VAL A 328 -18.31 5.54 7.42
N TYR A 329 -17.67 6.54 6.83
CA TYR A 329 -18.20 7.37 5.75
C TYR A 329 -17.30 7.32 4.54
N VAL A 330 -17.86 7.49 3.36
CA VAL A 330 -17.13 7.64 2.10
C VAL A 330 -17.49 8.95 1.42
N ILE A 331 -16.52 9.57 0.79
CA ILE A 331 -16.72 10.74 -0.08
C ILE A 331 -16.95 10.23 -1.49
N MET A 332 -18.09 10.60 -2.10
CA MET A 332 -18.42 10.34 -3.49
C MET A 332 -18.81 11.64 -4.17
N ASP A 333 -18.19 11.96 -5.29
CA ASP A 333 -18.54 13.14 -6.08
C ASP A 333 -19.43 12.76 -7.27
N TYR A 334 -20.74 12.68 -7.05
CA TYR A 334 -21.70 12.46 -8.14
C TYR A 334 -22.00 13.72 -8.97
N THR A 335 -21.47 14.86 -8.56
CA THR A 335 -21.76 16.17 -9.16
C THR A 335 -20.68 16.65 -10.14
N GLY A 336 -19.57 15.91 -10.24
CA GLY A 336 -18.46 16.23 -11.16
C GLY A 336 -17.67 17.48 -10.76
N LYS A 337 -17.54 17.76 -9.47
CA LYS A 337 -16.68 18.84 -8.95
C LYS A 337 -15.21 18.49 -8.98
N LEU A 338 -14.89 17.19 -9.00
CA LEU A 338 -13.56 16.63 -9.13
C LEU A 338 -13.35 16.10 -10.55
N GLY A 339 -12.12 16.20 -11.04
CA GLY A 339 -11.67 15.50 -12.25
C GLY A 339 -11.48 14.00 -12.02
N TYR A 340 -11.24 13.26 -13.09
CA TYR A 340 -10.86 11.86 -13.01
C TYR A 340 -9.47 11.70 -12.37
N LYS A 341 -9.36 10.83 -11.37
CA LYS A 341 -8.18 10.64 -10.51
C LYS A 341 -7.79 11.84 -9.63
N ASP A 342 -8.70 12.79 -9.45
CA ASP A 342 -8.51 13.82 -8.43
C ASP A 342 -8.87 13.30 -7.05
N SER A 343 -8.03 13.62 -6.07
CA SER A 343 -8.36 13.51 -4.66
C SER A 343 -9.40 14.57 -4.27
N PRO A 344 -10.25 14.36 -3.27
CA PRO A 344 -11.15 15.39 -2.74
C PRO A 344 -10.46 16.69 -2.34
N THR A 345 -9.15 16.65 -2.12
CA THR A 345 -8.32 17.81 -1.74
C THR A 345 -7.66 18.53 -2.92
N ASP A 346 -7.72 17.96 -4.13
CA ASP A 346 -7.11 18.57 -5.34
C ASP A 346 -7.89 19.78 -5.89
N SER A 347 -9.05 20.06 -5.31
CA SER A 347 -9.85 21.24 -5.63
C SER A 347 -9.69 22.33 -4.55
N THR A 348 -10.74 23.08 -4.26
CA THR A 348 -10.72 24.14 -3.23
C THR A 348 -11.25 23.63 -1.89
N LYS A 349 -10.98 24.39 -0.83
CA LYS A 349 -11.51 24.11 0.52
C LYS A 349 -13.05 23.99 0.49
N GLU A 350 -13.72 24.86 -0.24
CA GLU A 350 -15.19 24.89 -0.34
C GLU A 350 -15.72 23.61 -1.00
N VAL A 351 -15.01 23.09 -2.00
CA VAL A 351 -15.37 21.80 -2.64
C VAL A 351 -15.18 20.65 -1.66
N LEU A 352 -14.06 20.60 -0.93
CA LEU A 352 -13.84 19.57 0.09
C LEU A 352 -14.92 19.64 1.17
N GLU A 353 -15.26 20.82 1.69
CA GLU A 353 -16.33 21.02 2.69
C GLU A 353 -17.69 20.59 2.17
N TYR A 354 -17.99 20.91 0.90
CA TYR A 354 -19.21 20.42 0.24
C TYR A 354 -19.26 18.90 0.21
N LEU A 355 -18.19 18.23 -0.23
CA LEU A 355 -18.10 16.77 -0.30
C LEU A 355 -18.19 16.14 1.10
N MET A 356 -17.50 16.71 2.09
CA MET A 356 -17.57 16.29 3.49
C MET A 356 -19.00 16.39 4.07
N LYS A 357 -19.74 17.41 3.72
CA LYS A 357 -21.14 17.58 4.13
C LYS A 357 -22.06 16.52 3.50
N HIS A 358 -21.72 16.03 2.30
CA HIS A 358 -22.51 15.05 1.54
C HIS A 358 -21.90 13.64 1.59
N LYS A 359 -20.97 13.38 2.52
CA LYS A 359 -20.39 12.06 2.73
C LYS A 359 -21.45 11.01 3.02
N ILE A 360 -21.25 9.79 2.56
CA ILE A 360 -22.21 8.70 2.63
C ILE A 360 -21.85 7.78 3.80
N TYR A 361 -22.78 7.57 4.72
CA TYR A 361 -22.62 6.62 5.82
C TYR A 361 -22.72 5.18 5.33
N ILE A 362 -21.78 4.32 5.74
CA ILE A 362 -21.75 2.88 5.44
C ILE A 362 -22.15 2.09 6.69
N PRO A 363 -23.37 1.52 6.72
CA PRO A 363 -23.84 0.80 7.90
C PRO A 363 -23.11 -0.54 8.06
N SER A 364 -22.78 -0.91 9.30
CA SER A 364 -22.24 -2.23 9.63
C SER A 364 -23.21 -3.34 9.21
N ILE A 365 -22.66 -4.47 8.73
CA ILE A 365 -23.44 -5.66 8.35
C ILE A 365 -24.25 -6.17 9.57
N SER A 366 -23.68 -6.14 10.77
CA SER A 366 -24.36 -6.52 12.01
C SER A 366 -25.56 -5.62 12.33
N ALA A 367 -25.50 -4.33 12.02
CA ALA A 367 -26.62 -3.40 12.18
C ALA A 367 -27.76 -3.70 11.19
N LYS A 368 -27.43 -4.07 9.93
CA LYS A 368 -28.42 -4.51 8.93
C LYS A 368 -29.16 -5.77 9.35
N ILE A 369 -28.48 -6.73 9.98
CA ILE A 369 -29.10 -7.97 10.49
C ILE A 369 -30.02 -7.66 11.67
N LYS A 370 -29.62 -6.77 12.59
CA LYS A 370 -30.46 -6.34 13.71
C LYS A 370 -31.71 -5.59 13.26
N LYS A 371 -31.60 -4.75 12.22
CA LYS A 371 -32.76 -4.02 11.66
C LYS A 371 -33.75 -4.96 10.99
N LYS A 372 -33.27 -5.91 10.15
CA LYS A 372 -34.14 -6.92 9.51
C LYS A 372 -34.83 -7.86 10.53
N ARG A 373 -34.25 -8.10 11.71
CA ARG A 373 -34.88 -8.89 12.78
C ARG A 373 -35.92 -8.11 13.59
N ARG A 374 -35.88 -6.79 13.58
CA ARG A 374 -36.88 -5.93 14.23
C ARG A 374 -38.09 -5.62 13.33
N GLU A 375 -37.94 -5.79 12.02
CA GLU A 375 -38.98 -5.60 11.02
C GLU A 375 -39.70 -6.90 10.64
N ARG A 376 -39.33 -8.04 11.28
CA ARG A 376 -40.03 -9.33 11.27
C ARG A 376 -40.65 -9.60 12.63
#